data_0711ab4d0e0ad076458eb3c475872439
#
_entry.id   0711ab4d0e0ad076458eb3c475872439
#
_cell.length_a   1.000
_cell.length_b   1.000
_cell.length_c   1.000
_cell.angle_alpha   90.00
_cell.angle_beta   90.00
_cell.angle_gamma   90.00
#
_symmetry.space_group_name_H-M   'P 1'
#
loop_
_entity.id
_entity.type
_entity.pdbx_description
1 polymer ?
#
loop_
_entity_poly.entity_id
_entity_poly.type
_entity_poly.pdbx_seq_one_letter_code
_entity_poly.pdbx_strand_id
1 'polypeptide(L)'
;VITAPFEDHLHFESINMLQNVPIYTSSTVKKQLIKRNIQNSIYILSEKNTNVNDLNIKALPTSYPYYKTTFSLLITDAHGNSIFHEGHRVNFKYLIKNNIKADVAILTAEESKLFGFIQLGMNYKNTLKAVNLLGSNQLFITGNNPEKTQGFIKNFLLTKSFNINELSRQINVYKNEGDFYEF
;
A
#
# COMPACT_ATOMS: atom_id res chain seq x y z
N VAL A 1 2.62 3.91 -10.41
CA VAL A 1 2.57 2.49 -10.03
C VAL A 1 1.14 2.09 -9.70
N ILE A 2 0.70 0.88 -10.10
CA ILE A 2 -0.61 0.33 -9.75
C ILE A 2 -0.38 -0.95 -8.95
N THR A 3 -0.78 -0.96 -7.69
CA THR A 3 -0.44 -2.01 -6.72
C THR A 3 -1.43 -3.17 -6.66
N ALA A 4 -2.66 -2.98 -7.12
CA ALA A 4 -3.73 -3.98 -7.03
C ALA A 4 -4.71 -3.91 -8.21
N PRO A 5 -5.43 -5.02 -8.51
CA PRO A 5 -6.43 -5.08 -9.58
C PRO A 5 -7.83 -4.63 -9.13
N PHE A 6 -7.94 -3.92 -8.01
CA PHE A 6 -9.21 -3.47 -7.45
C PHE A 6 -9.52 -2.04 -7.88
N GLU A 7 -10.78 -1.66 -7.88
CA GLU A 7 -11.28 -0.40 -8.41
C GLU A 7 -10.71 0.84 -7.70
N ASP A 8 -10.42 0.72 -6.41
CA ASP A 8 -9.75 1.73 -5.60
C ASP A 8 -8.25 1.93 -5.93
N HIS A 9 -7.64 0.99 -6.67
CA HIS A 9 -6.26 1.06 -7.15
C HIS A 9 -6.15 1.16 -8.67
N LEU A 10 -7.15 0.66 -9.41
CA LEU A 10 -7.15 0.50 -10.86
C LEU A 10 -8.41 1.13 -11.46
N HIS A 11 -8.39 2.46 -11.63
CA HIS A 11 -9.46 3.21 -12.26
C HIS A 11 -9.14 3.47 -13.73
N PHE A 12 -9.81 2.76 -14.65
CA PHE A 12 -9.48 2.75 -16.07
C PHE A 12 -9.66 4.12 -16.74
N GLU A 13 -10.65 4.90 -16.34
CA GLU A 13 -10.87 6.24 -16.87
C GLU A 13 -9.70 7.17 -16.57
N SER A 14 -9.21 7.15 -15.32
CA SER A 14 -8.03 7.93 -14.93
C SER A 14 -6.77 7.49 -15.71
N ILE A 15 -6.61 6.18 -15.94
CA ILE A 15 -5.47 5.64 -16.68
C ILE A 15 -5.50 6.12 -18.14
N ASN A 16 -6.66 6.14 -18.77
CA ASN A 16 -6.83 6.61 -20.15
C ASN A 16 -6.44 8.09 -20.31
N MET A 17 -6.52 8.88 -19.25
CA MET A 17 -6.07 10.27 -19.25
C MET A 17 -4.54 10.41 -19.21
N LEU A 18 -3.82 9.37 -18.75
CA LEU A 18 -2.36 9.36 -18.62
C LEU A 18 -1.71 8.82 -19.89
N GLN A 19 -1.83 9.55 -21.00
CA GLN A 19 -1.23 9.15 -22.26
C GLN A 19 0.31 9.17 -22.18
N ASN A 20 0.94 8.14 -22.76
CA ASN A 20 2.39 7.97 -22.81
C ASN A 20 3.13 7.87 -21.48
N VAL A 21 2.41 7.71 -20.36
CA VAL A 21 3.03 7.50 -19.04
C VAL A 21 3.28 6.00 -18.84
N PRO A 22 4.52 5.57 -18.52
CA PRO A 22 4.80 4.16 -18.25
C PRO A 22 4.08 3.69 -16.98
N ILE A 23 3.49 2.50 -17.05
CA ILE A 23 2.78 1.88 -15.92
C ILE A 23 3.63 0.74 -15.35
N TYR A 24 3.91 0.80 -14.06
CA TYR A 24 4.60 -0.25 -13.31
C TYR A 24 3.60 -1.00 -12.44
N THR A 25 3.54 -2.33 -12.54
CA THR A 25 2.48 -3.09 -11.88
C THR A 25 2.78 -4.60 -11.77
N SER A 26 1.79 -5.38 -11.27
CA SER A 26 1.83 -6.84 -11.24
C SER A 26 1.42 -7.47 -12.58
N SER A 27 1.74 -8.76 -12.77
CA SER A 27 1.28 -9.52 -13.92
C SER A 27 -0.26 -9.62 -14.01
N THR A 28 -0.94 -9.64 -12.87
CA THR A 28 -2.42 -9.69 -12.79
C THR A 28 -3.03 -8.38 -13.31
N VAL A 29 -2.53 -7.24 -12.86
CA VAL A 29 -3.01 -5.92 -13.33
C VAL A 29 -2.65 -5.73 -14.80
N LYS A 30 -1.44 -6.12 -15.24
CA LYS A 30 -1.04 -6.05 -16.65
C LYS A 30 -2.03 -6.77 -17.56
N LYS A 31 -2.50 -7.97 -17.18
CA LYS A 31 -3.51 -8.72 -17.96
C LYS A 31 -4.81 -7.93 -18.08
N GLN A 32 -5.25 -7.27 -17.04
CA GLN A 32 -6.48 -6.44 -17.07
C GLN A 32 -6.30 -5.21 -17.97
N LEU A 33 -5.16 -4.52 -17.88
CA LEU A 33 -4.85 -3.37 -18.73
C LEU A 33 -4.85 -3.74 -20.21
N ILE A 34 -4.20 -4.86 -20.57
CA ILE A 34 -4.18 -5.38 -21.95
C ILE A 34 -5.61 -5.71 -22.41
N LYS A 35 -6.41 -6.39 -21.60
CA LYS A 35 -7.81 -6.73 -21.92
C LYS A 35 -8.67 -5.48 -22.18
N ARG A 36 -8.31 -4.36 -21.60
CA ARG A 36 -8.99 -3.05 -21.74
C ARG A 36 -8.35 -2.17 -22.81
N ASN A 37 -7.43 -2.72 -23.62
CA ASN A 37 -6.74 -2.01 -24.71
C ASN A 37 -6.01 -0.74 -24.24
N ILE A 38 -5.46 -0.73 -23.02
CA ILE A 38 -4.62 0.37 -22.52
C ILE A 38 -3.31 0.38 -23.34
N GLN A 39 -2.99 1.53 -23.93
CA GLN A 39 -1.87 1.68 -24.87
C GLN A 39 -0.54 2.05 -24.18
N ASN A 40 -0.55 2.31 -22.90
CA ASN A 40 0.65 2.69 -22.15
C ASN A 40 1.68 1.54 -22.13
N SER A 41 2.97 1.87 -22.08
CA SER A 41 4.03 0.87 -21.81
C SER A 41 3.84 0.28 -20.41
N ILE A 42 3.73 -1.05 -20.29
CA ILE A 42 3.44 -1.73 -19.03
C ILE A 42 4.62 -2.60 -18.60
N TYR A 43 5.21 -2.28 -17.46
CA TYR A 43 6.35 -2.98 -16.86
C TYR A 43 5.90 -3.75 -15.62
N ILE A 44 6.42 -4.98 -15.46
CA ILE A 44 6.12 -5.81 -14.29
C ILE A 44 7.17 -5.55 -13.22
N LEU A 45 6.71 -5.14 -12.03
CA LEU A 45 7.55 -5.05 -10.83
C LEU A 45 7.74 -6.42 -10.18
N SER A 46 8.87 -6.60 -9.53
CA SER A 46 9.23 -7.79 -8.77
C SER A 46 10.00 -7.41 -7.49
N GLU A 47 10.44 -8.42 -6.74
CA GLU A 47 11.30 -8.23 -5.57
C GLU A 47 12.72 -7.73 -5.95
N LYS A 48 13.07 -7.78 -7.24
CA LYS A 48 14.31 -7.19 -7.75
C LYS A 48 14.15 -5.69 -7.89
N ASN A 49 15.25 -4.97 -7.76
CA ASN A 49 15.29 -3.54 -8.01
C ASN A 49 14.86 -3.21 -9.45
N THR A 50 13.96 -2.27 -9.57
CA THR A 50 13.59 -1.64 -10.85
C THR A 50 13.93 -0.16 -10.76
N ASN A 51 14.89 0.28 -11.57
CA ASN A 51 15.27 1.69 -11.62
C ASN A 51 14.29 2.45 -12.49
N VAL A 52 13.74 3.52 -11.95
CA VAL A 52 12.83 4.45 -12.64
C VAL A 52 13.33 5.85 -12.35
N ASN A 53 14.03 6.45 -13.31
CA ASN A 53 14.80 7.68 -13.10
C ASN A 53 15.75 7.51 -11.89
N ASP A 54 15.67 8.43 -10.92
CA ASP A 54 16.51 8.42 -9.72
C ASP A 54 15.92 7.57 -8.57
N LEU A 55 14.85 6.83 -8.84
CA LEU A 55 14.19 5.98 -7.86
C LEU A 55 14.47 4.50 -8.11
N ASN A 56 14.66 3.77 -7.04
CA ASN A 56 14.74 2.32 -7.01
C ASN A 56 13.45 1.76 -6.41
N ILE A 57 12.72 0.94 -7.17
CA ILE A 57 11.41 0.43 -6.78
C ILE A 57 11.45 -1.09 -6.68
N LYS A 58 10.94 -1.63 -5.56
CA LYS A 58 10.72 -3.07 -5.34
C LYS A 58 9.26 -3.33 -5.04
N ALA A 59 8.72 -4.39 -5.66
CA ALA A 59 7.43 -4.96 -5.26
C ALA A 59 7.68 -6.09 -4.26
N LEU A 60 7.17 -5.94 -3.04
CA LEU A 60 7.34 -6.91 -1.96
C LEU A 60 6.05 -7.70 -1.75
N PRO A 61 6.14 -9.00 -1.36
CA PRO A 61 4.94 -9.82 -1.19
C PRO A 61 4.10 -9.35 0.01
N THR A 62 2.78 -9.37 -0.16
CA THR A 62 1.79 -9.08 0.87
C THR A 62 1.36 -10.35 1.61
N SER A 63 0.51 -10.19 2.66
CA SER A 63 -0.10 -11.30 3.39
C SER A 63 -1.47 -11.70 2.82
N TYR A 64 -1.99 -12.86 3.29
CA TYR A 64 -3.36 -13.29 3.03
C TYR A 64 -4.38 -12.22 3.48
N PRO A 65 -5.42 -11.95 2.68
CA PRO A 65 -5.85 -12.65 1.46
C PRO A 65 -5.19 -12.15 0.17
N TYR A 66 -4.31 -11.17 0.23
CA TYR A 66 -3.84 -10.37 -0.92
C TYR A 66 -2.57 -10.91 -1.60
N TYR A 67 -1.93 -11.93 -1.07
CA TYR A 67 -0.60 -12.41 -1.48
C TYR A 67 -0.43 -12.76 -2.97
N LYS A 68 -1.54 -12.96 -3.71
CA LYS A 68 -1.53 -13.24 -5.16
C LYS A 68 -1.98 -12.07 -6.02
N THR A 69 -2.58 -11.05 -5.42
CA THR A 69 -3.27 -9.98 -6.15
C THR A 69 -2.63 -8.63 -5.98
N THR A 70 -1.97 -8.40 -4.84
CA THR A 70 -1.35 -7.11 -4.53
C THR A 70 0.13 -7.28 -4.17
N PHE A 71 0.83 -6.17 -4.07
CA PHE A 71 2.18 -6.10 -3.55
C PHE A 71 2.36 -4.81 -2.74
N SER A 72 3.24 -4.85 -1.75
CA SER A 72 3.74 -3.65 -1.08
C SER A 72 4.86 -3.04 -1.91
N LEU A 73 5.10 -1.74 -1.76
CA LEU A 73 6.20 -1.04 -2.42
C LEU A 73 7.27 -0.66 -1.41
N LEU A 74 8.51 -0.85 -1.79
CA LEU A 74 9.65 -0.17 -1.20
C LEU A 74 10.27 0.72 -2.28
N ILE A 75 10.29 2.01 -2.05
CA ILE A 75 10.84 3.01 -2.96
C ILE A 75 12.02 3.65 -2.25
N THR A 76 13.17 3.72 -2.92
CA THR A 76 14.38 4.34 -2.39
C THR A 76 14.91 5.34 -3.41
N ASP A 77 15.26 6.54 -2.97
CA ASP A 77 15.88 7.55 -3.82
C ASP A 77 17.41 7.38 -3.93
N ALA A 78 18.06 8.26 -4.69
CA ALA A 78 19.51 8.26 -4.88
C ALA A 78 20.29 8.60 -3.59
N HIS A 79 19.67 9.23 -2.61
CA HIS A 79 20.27 9.60 -1.33
C HIS A 79 20.11 8.50 -0.27
N GLY A 80 19.33 7.46 -0.58
CA GLY A 80 19.04 6.35 0.33
C GLY A 80 17.79 6.54 1.17
N ASN A 81 17.07 7.67 1.01
CA ASN A 81 15.78 7.88 1.67
C ASN A 81 14.74 6.88 1.14
N SER A 82 13.91 6.35 2.02
CA SER A 82 13.07 5.21 1.68
C SER A 82 11.64 5.33 2.18
N ILE A 83 10.70 4.91 1.33
CA ILE A 83 9.28 4.88 1.61
C ILE A 83 8.78 3.44 1.46
N PHE A 84 8.11 2.93 2.47
CA PHE A 84 7.36 1.68 2.39
C PHE A 84 5.87 1.98 2.31
N HIS A 85 5.22 1.49 1.26
CA HIS A 85 3.76 1.55 1.09
C HIS A 85 3.16 0.15 1.14
N GLU A 86 2.20 -0.09 2.02
CA GLU A 86 1.54 -1.39 2.10
C GLU A 86 0.63 -1.65 0.88
N GLY A 87 0.52 -2.93 0.52
CA GLY A 87 -0.48 -3.38 -0.45
C GLY A 87 -1.67 -4.03 0.27
N HIS A 88 -2.41 -3.31 1.09
CA HIS A 88 -3.47 -3.70 2.02
C HIS A 88 -3.01 -4.44 3.28
N ARG A 89 -2.02 -5.31 3.20
CA ARG A 89 -1.54 -6.07 4.36
C ARG A 89 -0.05 -6.37 4.30
N VAL A 90 0.64 -5.98 5.36
CA VAL A 90 2.07 -6.22 5.52
C VAL A 90 2.37 -7.69 5.72
N ASN A 91 3.38 -8.20 5.03
CA ASN A 91 3.94 -9.53 5.27
C ASN A 91 5.07 -9.44 6.31
N PHE A 92 4.72 -9.56 7.58
CA PHE A 92 5.67 -9.45 8.70
C PHE A 92 6.81 -10.47 8.62
N LYS A 93 6.52 -11.71 8.19
CA LYS A 93 7.56 -12.76 8.04
C LYS A 93 8.59 -12.34 7.00
N TYR A 94 8.12 -11.74 5.90
CA TYR A 94 9.00 -11.25 4.85
C TYR A 94 9.85 -10.06 5.32
N LEU A 95 9.25 -9.08 6.01
CA LEU A 95 9.99 -7.93 6.55
C LEU A 95 11.12 -8.37 7.48
N ILE A 96 10.82 -9.29 8.41
CA ILE A 96 11.80 -9.81 9.37
C ILE A 96 12.91 -10.58 8.65
N LYS A 97 12.54 -11.55 7.78
CA LYS A 97 13.49 -12.41 7.07
C LYS A 97 14.49 -11.61 6.23
N ASN A 98 14.03 -10.53 5.60
CA ASN A 98 14.83 -9.74 4.66
C ASN A 98 15.34 -8.42 5.28
N ASN A 99 15.13 -8.21 6.57
CA ASN A 99 15.50 -6.99 7.30
C ASN A 99 15.11 -5.70 6.56
N ILE A 100 13.85 -5.66 6.06
CA ILE A 100 13.34 -4.50 5.32
C ILE A 100 13.21 -3.31 6.25
N LYS A 101 13.77 -2.17 5.85
CA LYS A 101 13.72 -0.89 6.55
C LYS A 101 13.15 0.19 5.64
N ALA A 102 12.55 1.21 6.24
CA ALA A 102 12.09 2.40 5.54
C ALA A 102 11.96 3.58 6.50
N ASP A 103 12.32 4.78 6.04
CA ASP A 103 12.25 6.01 6.83
C ASP A 103 10.80 6.45 7.03
N VAL A 104 10.00 6.31 5.99
CA VAL A 104 8.57 6.65 5.96
C VAL A 104 7.75 5.40 5.70
N ALA A 105 6.68 5.21 6.47
CA ALA A 105 5.69 4.17 6.26
C ALA A 105 4.33 4.76 5.85
N ILE A 106 3.71 4.22 4.79
CA ILE A 106 2.35 4.55 4.35
C ILE A 106 1.50 3.32 4.56
N LEU A 107 0.65 3.32 5.59
CA LEU A 107 -0.05 2.14 6.08
C LEU A 107 -1.52 2.45 6.42
N THR A 108 -2.37 1.42 6.37
CA THR A 108 -3.69 1.49 7.01
C THR A 108 -3.54 1.25 8.53
N ALA A 109 -4.49 1.75 9.32
CA ALA A 109 -4.52 1.54 10.76
C ALA A 109 -5.92 1.20 11.29
N GLU A 110 -6.94 1.35 10.46
CA GLU A 110 -8.31 1.05 10.79
C GLU A 110 -8.67 -0.37 10.39
N GLU A 111 -9.07 -1.16 11.38
CA GLU A 111 -9.40 -2.55 11.15
C GLU A 111 -10.64 -2.68 10.27
N SER A 112 -10.52 -3.45 9.19
CA SER A 112 -11.64 -3.91 8.40
C SER A 112 -11.58 -5.43 8.25
N LYS A 113 -12.71 -6.11 8.52
CA LYS A 113 -12.85 -7.55 8.43
C LYS A 113 -14.08 -7.92 7.62
N LEU A 114 -13.90 -8.80 6.65
CA LEU A 114 -15.01 -9.39 5.92
C LEU A 114 -15.50 -10.63 6.69
N PHE A 115 -16.81 -10.75 6.87
CA PHE A 115 -17.46 -11.81 7.66
C PHE A 115 -16.91 -11.95 9.09
N GLY A 116 -16.32 -10.91 9.66
CA GLY A 116 -15.78 -10.90 11.01
C GLY A 116 -14.42 -11.61 11.21
N PHE A 117 -13.93 -12.37 10.24
CA PHE A 117 -12.69 -13.15 10.39
C PHE A 117 -11.63 -12.90 9.29
N ILE A 118 -12.01 -12.54 8.06
CA ILE A 118 -11.04 -12.23 6.99
C ILE A 118 -10.61 -10.78 7.14
N GLN A 119 -9.42 -10.55 7.65
CA GLN A 119 -8.89 -9.20 7.83
C GLN A 119 -8.48 -8.60 6.49
N LEU A 120 -9.10 -7.49 6.12
CA LEU A 120 -8.82 -6.74 4.88
C LEU A 120 -7.84 -5.58 5.11
N GLY A 121 -8.03 -4.77 6.14
CA GLY A 121 -7.10 -3.71 6.54
C GLY A 121 -6.37 -4.04 7.83
N MET A 122 -5.25 -3.37 8.09
CA MET A 122 -4.51 -3.56 9.33
C MET A 122 -5.20 -2.82 10.49
N ASN A 123 -5.17 -3.44 11.68
CA ASN A 123 -5.50 -2.73 12.90
C ASN A 123 -4.28 -1.95 13.43
N TYR A 124 -4.51 -1.02 14.35
CA TYR A 124 -3.45 -0.15 14.88
C TYR A 124 -2.27 -0.93 15.49
N LYS A 125 -2.50 -2.08 16.13
CA LYS A 125 -1.44 -2.92 16.73
C LYS A 125 -0.52 -3.50 15.66
N ASN A 126 -1.09 -3.95 14.54
CA ASN A 126 -0.32 -4.44 13.40
C ASN A 126 0.41 -3.29 12.70
N THR A 127 -0.20 -2.13 12.61
CA THR A 127 0.43 -0.91 12.05
C THR A 127 1.63 -0.50 12.88
N LEU A 128 1.49 -0.42 14.21
CA LEU A 128 2.60 -0.12 15.10
C LEU A 128 3.71 -1.18 15.00
N LYS A 129 3.35 -2.46 14.93
CA LYS A 129 4.32 -3.54 14.71
C LYS A 129 5.07 -3.38 13.37
N ALA A 130 4.37 -3.00 12.30
CA ALA A 130 5.00 -2.75 10.99
C ALA A 130 5.99 -1.59 11.06
N VAL A 131 5.58 -0.47 11.64
CA VAL A 131 6.42 0.71 11.86
C VAL A 131 7.69 0.37 12.63
N ASN A 132 7.57 -0.35 13.74
CA ASN A 132 8.71 -0.77 14.56
C ASN A 132 9.66 -1.71 13.79
N LEU A 133 9.14 -2.64 13.00
CA LEU A 133 9.97 -3.53 12.18
C LEU A 133 10.67 -2.77 11.05
N LEU A 134 10.00 -1.83 10.41
CA LEU A 134 10.58 -0.96 9.38
C LEU A 134 11.61 0.01 9.98
N GLY A 135 11.50 0.36 11.25
CA GLY A 135 12.30 1.40 11.89
C GLY A 135 11.87 2.80 11.47
N SER A 136 10.64 2.96 10.96
CA SER A 136 10.14 4.24 10.47
C SER A 136 9.78 5.17 11.62
N ASN A 137 10.11 6.45 11.45
CA ASN A 137 9.74 7.52 12.40
C ASN A 137 8.57 8.37 11.89
N GLN A 138 8.15 8.16 10.67
CA GLN A 138 7.08 8.90 9.99
C GLN A 138 6.04 7.90 9.50
N LEU A 139 4.77 8.10 9.84
CA LEU A 139 3.65 7.25 9.45
C LEU A 139 2.54 8.06 8.79
N PHE A 140 2.33 7.82 7.50
CA PHE A 140 1.14 8.29 6.80
C PHE A 140 0.05 7.23 6.87
N ILE A 141 -1.12 7.61 7.39
CA ILE A 141 -2.26 6.70 7.51
C ILE A 141 -3.16 6.88 6.30
N THR A 142 -3.41 5.78 5.61
CA THR A 142 -4.32 5.70 4.45
C THR A 142 -5.53 4.84 4.76
N GLY A 143 -6.57 4.90 3.90
CA GLY A 143 -7.77 4.07 4.05
C GLY A 143 -8.63 4.42 5.25
N ASN A 144 -8.58 5.68 5.70
CA ASN A 144 -9.38 6.18 6.82
C ASN A 144 -10.85 6.30 6.43
N ASN A 145 -11.75 6.18 7.43
CA ASN A 145 -13.21 6.23 7.32
C ASN A 145 -13.86 4.99 6.68
N PRO A 146 -13.63 3.78 7.19
CA PRO A 146 -14.32 2.56 6.73
C PRO A 146 -15.84 2.64 6.89
N GLU A 147 -16.35 3.54 7.74
CA GLU A 147 -17.78 3.81 7.93
C GLU A 147 -18.46 4.38 6.67
N LYS A 148 -17.69 5.02 5.79
CA LYS A 148 -18.19 5.55 4.50
C LYS A 148 -18.29 4.48 3.40
N THR A 149 -17.96 3.24 3.70
CA THR A 149 -18.08 2.13 2.73
C THR A 149 -19.52 1.98 2.24
N GLN A 150 -19.69 1.86 0.94
CA GLN A 150 -21.00 1.67 0.28
C GLN A 150 -21.05 0.34 -0.48
N GLY A 151 -22.26 -0.07 -0.87
CA GLY A 151 -22.48 -1.25 -1.67
C GLY A 151 -22.79 -2.53 -0.86
N PHE A 152 -23.02 -3.64 -1.56
CA PHE A 152 -23.46 -4.91 -0.97
C PHE A 152 -22.48 -5.47 0.07
N ILE A 153 -21.18 -5.30 -0.15
CA ILE A 153 -20.11 -5.81 0.75
C ILE A 153 -20.17 -5.14 2.12
N LYS A 154 -20.71 -3.90 2.22
CA LYS A 154 -20.84 -3.18 3.49
C LYS A 154 -21.54 -4.01 4.57
N ASN A 155 -22.56 -4.78 4.21
CA ASN A 155 -23.34 -5.59 5.14
C ASN A 155 -22.53 -6.74 5.80
N PHE A 156 -21.41 -7.09 5.22
CA PHE A 156 -20.52 -8.16 5.69
C PHE A 156 -19.19 -7.62 6.21
N LEU A 157 -19.01 -6.29 6.19
CA LEU A 157 -17.78 -5.63 6.61
C LEU A 157 -17.91 -5.17 8.05
N LEU A 158 -17.08 -5.72 8.93
CA LEU A 158 -16.89 -5.19 10.28
C LEU A 158 -15.70 -4.25 10.27
N THR A 159 -15.94 -3.01 10.70
CA THR A 159 -14.91 -1.97 10.78
C THR A 159 -14.71 -1.56 12.21
N LYS A 160 -13.48 -1.22 12.57
CA LYS A 160 -13.15 -0.69 13.89
C LYS A 160 -12.20 0.47 13.74
N SER A 161 -12.68 1.66 14.08
CA SER A 161 -11.82 2.84 14.20
C SER A 161 -10.84 2.68 15.36
N PHE A 162 -9.76 3.46 15.33
CA PHE A 162 -8.76 3.47 16.39
C PHE A 162 -8.54 4.90 16.91
N ASN A 163 -7.99 5.00 18.12
CA ASN A 163 -7.59 6.28 18.66
C ASN A 163 -6.18 6.66 18.16
N ILE A 164 -6.10 7.65 17.30
CA ILE A 164 -4.83 8.10 16.71
C ILE A 164 -3.81 8.53 17.76
N ASN A 165 -4.28 9.04 18.92
CA ASN A 165 -3.40 9.49 20.00
C ASN A 165 -2.51 8.35 20.54
N GLU A 166 -2.91 7.09 20.38
CA GLU A 166 -2.10 5.94 20.78
C GLU A 166 -0.88 5.77 19.88
N LEU A 167 -1.02 6.04 18.58
CA LEU A 167 0.10 6.02 17.63
C LEU A 167 0.96 7.27 17.74
N SER A 168 0.35 8.45 17.85
CA SER A 168 1.05 9.73 17.88
C SER A 168 1.96 9.92 19.11
N ARG A 169 1.81 9.09 20.15
CA ARG A 169 2.73 9.07 21.31
C ARG A 169 4.07 8.38 20.99
N GLN A 170 4.15 7.61 19.93
CA GLN A 170 5.29 6.76 19.63
C GLN A 170 5.97 7.11 18.31
N ILE A 171 5.25 7.81 17.42
CA ILE A 171 5.69 8.11 16.06
C ILE A 171 5.00 9.38 15.55
N ASN A 172 5.60 10.08 14.61
CA ASN A 172 4.96 11.18 13.91
C ASN A 172 3.88 10.62 12.96
N VAL A 173 2.63 11.03 13.15
CA VAL A 173 1.48 10.52 12.38
C VAL A 173 0.87 11.61 11.54
N TYR A 174 0.72 11.34 10.25
CA TYR A 174 0.12 12.17 9.21
C TYR A 174 -1.16 11.48 8.73
N LYS A 175 -2.29 12.15 8.82
CA LYS A 175 -3.57 11.56 8.42
C LYS A 175 -4.50 12.52 7.68
N ASN A 176 -4.15 13.81 7.65
CA ASN A 176 -4.98 14.82 7.00
C ASN A 176 -4.58 14.96 5.52
N GLU A 177 -5.54 15.34 4.70
CA GLU A 177 -5.25 15.72 3.32
C GLU A 177 -4.32 16.94 3.30
N GLY A 178 -3.24 16.87 2.54
CA GLY A 178 -2.24 17.93 2.48
C GLY A 178 -1.10 17.81 3.50
N ASP A 179 -1.14 16.87 4.43
CA ASP A 179 0.02 16.58 5.27
C ASP A 179 1.22 16.16 4.40
N PHE A 180 2.41 16.67 4.70
CA PHE A 180 3.64 16.35 3.96
C PHE A 180 4.83 16.18 4.90
N TYR A 181 5.87 15.50 4.40
CA TYR A 181 7.15 15.33 5.04
C TYR A 181 8.26 15.49 4.00
N GLU A 182 9.30 16.22 4.36
CA GLU A 182 10.53 16.38 3.56
C GLU A 182 11.66 15.60 4.22
N PHE A 183 12.44 14.86 3.40
CA PHE A 183 13.61 14.10 3.85
C PHE A 183 14.80 14.98 4.14
#